data_58c5b99b76f677aff3ccb3be88024aa3
#
_entry.id   58c5b99b76f677aff3ccb3be88024aa3
#
_cell.length_a   1.000
_cell.length_b   1.000
_cell.length_c   1.000
_cell.angle_alpha   90.00
_cell.angle_beta   90.00
_cell.angle_gamma   90.00
#
_symmetry.space_group_name_H-M   'P 1'
#
loop_
_entity.id
_entity.type
_entity.pdbx_description
1 polymer ?
#
loop_
_entity_poly.entity_id
_entity_poly.type
_entity_poly.pdbx_seq_one_letter_code
_entity_poly.pdbx_strand_id
1 'polypeptide(L)'
;MSVFEGKAWISKQGLVDVSIEVDNGYISSVKKNNLESKKEKARGLILPAALDMHVHFRDPGYPHKEDWKTGSESAACGGVSAVVDMPNTNPFTSDISSFRDKEQIAKSKSIVDFGIGINVEENLTEQDWFSTVPVAFWKLYPYGLSSDDYFRLANEVLDKTKKPMVVHCEHPDYMHNNPLEKLSDHTENRLIAEEKCLASMPSSEYLHVAHLSTA
;
A
#
# COMPACT_ATOMS: atom_id res chain seq x y z
N MET A 1 12.65 -23.12 16.96
CA MET A 1 13.82 -22.77 16.14
C MET A 1 13.77 -23.58 14.85
N SER A 2 13.80 -22.91 13.70
CA SER A 2 13.86 -23.54 12.36
C SER A 2 15.12 -23.07 11.65
N VAL A 3 15.68 -23.91 10.76
CA VAL A 3 16.87 -23.60 9.98
C VAL A 3 16.58 -23.82 8.50
N PHE A 4 16.78 -22.79 7.69
CA PHE A 4 16.58 -22.82 6.24
C PHE A 4 17.95 -22.75 5.56
N GLU A 5 18.21 -23.64 4.60
CA GLU A 5 19.43 -23.62 3.79
C GLU A 5 19.10 -23.38 2.32
N GLY A 6 19.88 -22.54 1.68
CA GLY A 6 19.75 -22.25 0.24
C GLY A 6 20.63 -21.12 -0.21
N LYS A 7 20.43 -20.72 -1.47
CA LYS A 7 21.05 -19.50 -2.02
C LYS A 7 20.19 -18.29 -1.61
N ALA A 8 20.80 -17.31 -0.96
CA ALA A 8 20.15 -16.05 -0.60
C ALA A 8 20.86 -14.86 -1.23
N TRP A 9 20.07 -13.82 -1.54
CA TRP A 9 20.63 -12.52 -1.89
C TRP A 9 20.97 -11.75 -0.63
N ILE A 10 22.25 -11.50 -0.41
CA ILE A 10 22.74 -10.70 0.72
C ILE A 10 23.28 -9.37 0.18
N SER A 11 22.79 -8.26 0.75
CA SER A 11 23.24 -6.91 0.36
C SER A 11 24.75 -6.82 0.37
N LYS A 12 25.31 -6.21 -0.67
CA LYS A 12 26.77 -6.05 -0.92
C LYS A 12 27.57 -7.34 -1.17
N GLN A 13 26.95 -8.54 -1.07
CA GLN A 13 27.63 -9.82 -1.30
C GLN A 13 27.05 -10.58 -2.51
N GLY A 14 25.86 -10.21 -2.98
CA GLY A 14 25.17 -10.91 -4.06
C GLY A 14 24.56 -12.25 -3.60
N LEU A 15 24.52 -13.22 -4.50
CA LEU A 15 23.99 -14.56 -4.23
C LEU A 15 25.04 -15.41 -3.51
N VAL A 16 24.73 -15.86 -2.30
CA VAL A 16 25.60 -16.69 -1.46
C VAL A 16 24.84 -17.87 -0.89
N ASP A 17 25.51 -19.00 -0.66
CA ASP A 17 24.95 -20.13 0.06
C ASP A 17 24.94 -19.81 1.56
N VAL A 18 23.75 -19.93 2.17
CA VAL A 18 23.53 -19.57 3.57
C VAL A 18 22.73 -20.62 4.33
N SER A 19 22.89 -20.60 5.64
CA SER A 19 21.96 -21.17 6.61
C SER A 19 21.36 -20.04 7.43
N ILE A 20 20.04 -19.96 7.46
CA ILE A 20 19.27 -18.94 8.19
C ILE A 20 18.56 -19.61 9.36
N GLU A 21 18.87 -19.18 10.56
CA GLU A 21 18.16 -19.60 11.79
C GLU A 21 17.01 -18.64 12.06
N VAL A 22 15.83 -19.19 12.32
CA VAL A 22 14.65 -18.45 12.76
C VAL A 22 14.24 -18.96 14.13
N ASP A 23 14.13 -18.05 15.07
CA ASP A 23 13.67 -18.33 16.43
C ASP A 23 12.57 -17.33 16.83
N ASN A 24 11.43 -17.85 17.31
CA ASN A 24 10.27 -17.05 17.71
C ASN A 24 9.83 -16.04 16.62
N GLY A 25 9.89 -16.40 15.33
CA GLY A 25 9.49 -15.54 14.21
C GLY A 25 10.55 -14.53 13.76
N TYR A 26 11.74 -14.52 14.38
CA TYR A 26 12.82 -13.60 14.03
C TYR A 26 14.02 -14.34 13.46
N ILE A 27 14.70 -13.73 12.48
CA ILE A 27 16.00 -14.23 12.00
C ILE A 27 17.04 -13.98 13.10
N SER A 28 17.48 -15.04 13.75
CA SER A 28 18.47 -14.97 14.82
C SER A 28 19.91 -15.06 14.31
N SER A 29 20.11 -15.71 13.15
CA SER A 29 21.44 -15.89 12.58
C SER A 29 21.39 -16.10 11.08
N VAL A 30 22.35 -15.54 10.34
CA VAL A 30 22.64 -15.84 8.92
C VAL A 30 24.10 -16.19 8.81
N LYS A 31 24.43 -17.42 8.45
CA LYS A 31 25.81 -17.93 8.33
C LYS A 31 26.09 -18.43 6.93
N LYS A 32 27.31 -18.19 6.45
CA LYS A 32 27.86 -18.87 5.25
C LYS A 32 28.27 -20.27 5.66
N ASN A 33 27.55 -21.28 5.15
CA ASN A 33 27.80 -22.71 5.31
C ASN A 33 27.61 -23.36 6.69
N ASN A 34 26.95 -24.52 6.63
CA ASN A 34 26.83 -25.63 7.59
C ASN A 34 26.48 -25.30 9.04
N LEU A 35 25.16 -25.29 9.30
CA LEU A 35 24.62 -25.57 10.62
C LEU A 35 24.31 -27.07 10.72
N GLU A 36 24.71 -27.73 11.83
CA GLU A 36 24.56 -29.18 12.06
C GLU A 36 23.17 -29.58 12.58
N SER A 37 22.09 -28.85 12.22
CA SER A 37 20.72 -29.12 12.69
C SER A 37 19.83 -29.70 11.59
N LYS A 38 18.60 -30.15 11.97
CA LYS A 38 17.57 -30.53 10.99
C LYS A 38 17.24 -29.29 10.14
N LYS A 39 17.49 -29.42 8.85
CA LYS A 39 17.48 -28.28 7.90
C LYS A 39 16.40 -28.46 6.87
N GLU A 40 15.69 -27.38 6.58
CA GLU A 40 14.81 -27.29 5.44
C GLU A 40 15.57 -26.69 4.25
N LYS A 41 15.69 -27.44 3.14
CA LYS A 41 16.32 -26.92 1.93
C LYS A 41 15.33 -26.12 1.12
N ALA A 42 15.66 -24.85 0.87
CA ALA A 42 14.90 -24.04 -0.07
C ALA A 42 15.02 -24.61 -1.50
N ARG A 43 13.90 -24.71 -2.21
CA ARG A 43 13.86 -25.19 -3.60
C ARG A 43 14.27 -24.14 -4.63
N GLY A 44 14.52 -22.91 -4.22
CA GLY A 44 14.89 -21.77 -5.06
C GLY A 44 15.76 -20.79 -4.33
N LEU A 45 15.63 -19.51 -4.68
CA LEU A 45 16.33 -18.43 -4.00
C LEU A 45 15.58 -18.04 -2.73
N ILE A 46 16.34 -17.77 -1.67
CA ILE A 46 15.83 -17.14 -0.46
C ILE A 46 16.02 -15.62 -0.63
N LEU A 47 14.91 -14.92 -0.64
CA LEU A 47 14.86 -13.44 -0.77
C LEU A 47 14.10 -12.87 0.42
N PRO A 48 14.34 -11.59 0.78
CA PRO A 48 13.38 -10.87 1.61
C PRO A 48 12.01 -10.92 0.95
N ALA A 49 10.96 -11.14 1.74
CA ALA A 49 9.61 -11.12 1.21
C ALA A 49 9.25 -9.71 0.70
N ALA A 50 8.43 -9.65 -0.34
CA ALA A 50 7.94 -8.40 -0.84
C ALA A 50 6.89 -7.78 0.10
N LEU A 51 6.83 -6.45 0.13
CA LEU A 51 5.78 -5.68 0.77
C LEU A 51 5.00 -4.97 -0.34
N ASP A 52 3.69 -5.24 -0.44
CA ASP A 52 2.84 -4.53 -1.40
C ASP A 52 2.08 -3.41 -0.69
N MET A 53 2.54 -2.19 -0.94
CA MET A 53 2.02 -0.99 -0.28
C MET A 53 0.77 -0.40 -0.96
N HIS A 54 0.22 -1.07 -1.99
CA HIS A 54 -0.91 -0.53 -2.76
C HIS A 54 -1.82 -1.62 -3.31
N VAL A 55 -2.65 -2.20 -2.46
CA VAL A 55 -3.64 -3.21 -2.86
C VAL A 55 -5.07 -2.69 -2.74
N HIS A 56 -5.99 -3.33 -3.45
CA HIS A 56 -7.42 -3.02 -3.42
C HIS A 56 -8.22 -4.30 -3.19
N PHE A 57 -8.31 -4.76 -1.96
CA PHE A 57 -9.07 -5.97 -1.61
C PHE A 57 -10.59 -5.76 -1.63
N ARG A 58 -11.04 -4.50 -1.66
CA ARG A 58 -12.46 -4.16 -1.86
C ARG A 58 -13.41 -4.68 -0.77
N ASP A 59 -12.90 -5.19 0.32
CA ASP A 59 -13.64 -5.74 1.45
C ASP A 59 -13.44 -4.82 2.68
N PRO A 60 -14.48 -4.23 3.22
CA PRO A 60 -15.92 -4.49 2.98
C PRO A 60 -16.49 -3.85 1.71
N GLY A 61 -17.64 -4.35 1.30
CA GLY A 61 -18.55 -3.71 0.33
C GLY A 61 -18.53 -4.28 -1.08
N TYR A 62 -17.42 -4.80 -1.57
CA TYR A 62 -17.29 -5.35 -2.92
C TYR A 62 -16.61 -6.73 -2.97
N PRO A 63 -17.01 -7.70 -2.13
CA PRO A 63 -16.31 -8.98 -2.02
C PRO A 63 -16.37 -9.84 -3.30
N HIS A 64 -17.23 -9.48 -4.25
CA HIS A 64 -17.28 -10.10 -5.58
C HIS A 64 -16.12 -9.69 -6.49
N LYS A 65 -15.37 -8.63 -6.13
CA LYS A 65 -14.17 -8.20 -6.86
C LYS A 65 -12.92 -8.82 -6.27
N GLU A 66 -12.79 -8.74 -4.94
CA GLU A 66 -11.71 -9.32 -4.14
C GLU A 66 -12.10 -9.25 -2.65
N ASP A 67 -11.53 -10.10 -1.82
CA ASP A 67 -11.66 -10.04 -0.37
C ASP A 67 -10.32 -10.25 0.35
N TRP A 68 -10.31 -10.04 1.69
CA TRP A 68 -9.09 -10.18 2.49
C TRP A 68 -8.53 -11.60 2.50
N LYS A 69 -9.36 -12.63 2.36
CA LYS A 69 -8.90 -14.01 2.34
C LYS A 69 -8.17 -14.32 1.04
N THR A 70 -8.87 -14.20 -0.09
CA THR A 70 -8.34 -14.58 -1.40
C THR A 70 -7.21 -13.65 -1.85
N GLY A 71 -7.30 -12.35 -1.56
CA GLY A 71 -6.25 -11.39 -1.84
C GLY A 71 -4.97 -11.66 -1.05
N SER A 72 -5.08 -11.97 0.26
CA SER A 72 -3.90 -12.31 1.06
C SER A 72 -3.31 -13.68 0.72
N GLU A 73 -4.12 -14.66 0.34
CA GLU A 73 -3.64 -15.95 -0.19
C GLU A 73 -2.86 -15.76 -1.50
N SER A 74 -3.36 -14.91 -2.40
CA SER A 74 -2.67 -14.55 -3.64
C SER A 74 -1.34 -13.83 -3.37
N ALA A 75 -1.33 -12.88 -2.44
CA ALA A 75 -0.12 -12.19 -1.99
C ALA A 75 0.93 -13.17 -1.46
N ALA A 76 0.54 -14.06 -0.55
CA ALA A 76 1.43 -15.08 0.01
C ALA A 76 1.99 -16.02 -1.07
N CYS A 77 1.16 -16.47 -2.01
CA CYS A 77 1.61 -17.30 -3.14
C CYS A 77 2.59 -16.57 -4.06
N GLY A 78 2.50 -15.24 -4.16
CA GLY A 78 3.43 -14.37 -4.89
C GLY A 78 4.70 -14.01 -4.11
N GLY A 79 4.84 -14.45 -2.85
CA GLY A 79 5.99 -14.12 -1.99
C GLY A 79 5.87 -12.74 -1.32
N VAL A 80 4.67 -12.17 -1.24
CA VAL A 80 4.36 -10.95 -0.51
C VAL A 80 3.96 -11.32 0.93
N SER A 81 4.63 -10.73 1.92
CA SER A 81 4.40 -11.02 3.34
C SER A 81 3.59 -9.95 4.06
N ALA A 82 3.45 -8.78 3.49
CA ALA A 82 2.61 -7.72 4.03
C ALA A 82 1.99 -6.90 2.89
N VAL A 83 0.76 -6.45 3.12
CA VAL A 83 0.01 -5.63 2.17
C VAL A 83 -0.53 -4.38 2.85
N VAL A 84 -0.71 -3.28 2.11
CA VAL A 84 -1.42 -2.12 2.63
C VAL A 84 -2.61 -1.80 1.73
N ASP A 85 -3.81 -1.95 2.30
CA ASP A 85 -5.05 -1.84 1.53
C ASP A 85 -5.56 -0.39 1.45
N MET A 86 -6.00 -0.04 0.26
CA MET A 86 -6.55 1.27 -0.07
C MET A 86 -7.94 1.48 0.53
N PRO A 87 -8.32 2.72 0.86
CA PRO A 87 -9.55 3.02 1.59
C PRO A 87 -10.83 2.98 0.75
N ASN A 88 -10.77 2.73 -0.56
CA ASN A 88 -11.93 2.78 -1.46
C ASN A 88 -12.79 1.51 -1.41
N THR A 89 -13.28 1.24 -0.23
CA THR A 89 -14.24 0.21 0.14
C THR A 89 -15.68 0.80 0.20
N ASN A 90 -16.66 0.03 0.62
CA ASN A 90 -18.00 0.54 0.88
C ASN A 90 -18.49 0.07 2.27
N PRO A 91 -18.57 0.98 3.26
CA PRO A 91 -18.23 2.41 3.15
C PRO A 91 -16.73 2.66 2.89
N PHE A 92 -16.39 3.88 2.46
CA PHE A 92 -14.99 4.32 2.44
C PHE A 92 -14.40 4.23 3.85
N THR A 93 -13.11 3.87 3.93
CA THR A 93 -12.40 3.89 5.21
C THR A 93 -11.92 5.33 5.47
N SER A 94 -12.75 6.15 6.12
CA SER A 94 -12.51 7.59 6.30
C SER A 94 -12.69 8.08 7.75
N ASP A 95 -13.17 7.21 8.64
CA ASP A 95 -13.37 7.49 10.06
C ASP A 95 -12.97 6.31 10.94
N ILE A 96 -13.04 6.52 12.27
CA ILE A 96 -12.63 5.49 13.25
C ILE A 96 -13.50 4.24 13.18
N SER A 97 -14.80 4.36 12.89
CA SER A 97 -15.72 3.21 12.81
C SER A 97 -15.39 2.35 11.60
N SER A 98 -15.33 2.94 10.42
CA SER A 98 -15.00 2.25 9.17
C SER A 98 -13.57 1.65 9.20
N PHE A 99 -12.62 2.32 9.88
CA PHE A 99 -11.29 1.76 10.10
C PHE A 99 -11.35 0.51 10.98
N ARG A 100 -12.04 0.57 12.13
CA ARG A 100 -12.14 -0.56 13.06
C ARG A 100 -12.87 -1.76 12.46
N ASP A 101 -13.94 -1.51 11.71
CA ASP A 101 -14.69 -2.56 11.01
C ASP A 101 -13.80 -3.28 9.99
N LYS A 102 -13.08 -2.52 9.17
CA LYS A 102 -12.14 -3.05 8.19
C LYS A 102 -10.98 -3.80 8.86
N GLU A 103 -10.42 -3.25 9.94
CA GLU A 103 -9.36 -3.89 10.71
C GLU A 103 -9.81 -5.26 11.27
N GLN A 104 -11.05 -5.34 11.78
CA GLN A 104 -11.60 -6.58 12.29
C GLN A 104 -11.78 -7.63 11.19
N ILE A 105 -12.27 -7.23 10.02
CA ILE A 105 -12.40 -8.11 8.85
C ILE A 105 -11.02 -8.62 8.44
N ALA A 106 -10.04 -7.73 8.29
CA ALA A 106 -8.67 -8.07 7.93
C ALA A 106 -8.04 -9.05 8.91
N LYS A 107 -8.14 -8.80 10.23
CA LYS A 107 -7.66 -9.69 11.29
C LYS A 107 -8.25 -11.08 11.24
N SER A 108 -9.51 -11.20 10.77
CA SER A 108 -10.20 -12.50 10.71
C SER A 108 -9.90 -13.32 9.46
N LYS A 109 -9.44 -12.69 8.38
CA LYS A 109 -9.31 -13.30 7.06
C LYS A 109 -7.89 -13.31 6.49
N SER A 110 -7.09 -12.29 6.77
CA SER A 110 -5.75 -12.16 6.17
C SER A 110 -4.78 -13.20 6.72
N ILE A 111 -3.99 -13.81 5.83
CA ILE A 111 -2.91 -14.74 6.17
C ILE A 111 -1.53 -14.10 6.06
N VAL A 112 -1.45 -12.83 5.66
CA VAL A 112 -0.23 -12.02 5.65
C VAL A 112 -0.41 -10.82 6.55
N ASP A 113 0.68 -10.16 6.94
CA ASP A 113 0.61 -8.90 7.68
C ASP A 113 -0.09 -7.83 6.84
N PHE A 114 -0.74 -6.87 7.51
CA PHE A 114 -1.47 -5.84 6.80
C PHE A 114 -1.41 -4.46 7.44
N GLY A 115 -1.54 -3.45 6.61
CA GLY A 115 -1.84 -2.07 6.98
C GLY A 115 -3.11 -1.59 6.30
N ILE A 116 -3.67 -0.49 6.79
CA ILE A 116 -4.90 0.11 6.27
C ILE A 116 -4.65 1.60 6.01
N GLY A 117 -4.90 2.03 4.77
CA GLY A 117 -4.95 3.43 4.40
C GLY A 117 -6.29 4.07 4.76
N ILE A 118 -6.27 5.37 5.01
CA ILE A 118 -7.45 6.18 5.31
C ILE A 118 -7.71 7.17 4.18
N ASN A 119 -8.96 7.30 3.78
CA ASN A 119 -9.38 8.34 2.83
C ASN A 119 -9.30 9.72 3.48
N VAL A 120 -8.76 10.69 2.76
CA VAL A 120 -8.76 12.09 3.18
C VAL A 120 -10.14 12.68 2.94
N GLU A 121 -10.77 13.18 3.99
CA GLU A 121 -12.06 13.89 3.99
C GLU A 121 -11.84 15.33 4.46
N GLU A 122 -12.76 16.23 4.13
CA GLU A 122 -12.63 17.66 4.44
C GLU A 122 -12.38 17.98 5.92
N ASN A 123 -12.99 17.21 6.82
CA ASN A 123 -12.88 17.44 8.27
C ASN A 123 -11.85 16.53 8.96
N LEU A 124 -11.04 15.81 8.21
CA LEU A 124 -10.11 14.82 8.78
C LEU A 124 -9.12 15.45 9.75
N THR A 125 -8.60 16.62 9.41
CA THR A 125 -7.58 17.32 10.19
C THR A 125 -8.10 17.98 11.47
N GLU A 126 -9.41 18.06 11.65
CA GLU A 126 -10.07 18.56 12.87
C GLU A 126 -10.26 17.45 13.92
N GLN A 127 -10.00 16.21 13.57
CA GLN A 127 -10.24 15.03 14.39
C GLN A 127 -8.92 14.40 14.86
N ASP A 128 -8.82 14.08 16.14
CA ASP A 128 -7.61 13.46 16.72
C ASP A 128 -7.64 11.92 16.72
N TRP A 129 -8.71 11.30 16.26
CA TRP A 129 -8.88 9.84 16.35
C TRP A 129 -7.80 9.05 15.60
N PHE A 130 -7.26 9.62 14.52
CA PHE A 130 -6.21 8.95 13.73
C PHE A 130 -4.90 8.73 14.51
N SER A 131 -4.70 9.44 15.61
CA SER A 131 -3.58 9.18 16.53
C SER A 131 -3.79 7.92 17.37
N THR A 132 -5.04 7.45 17.50
CA THR A 132 -5.43 6.30 18.31
C THR A 132 -5.47 4.97 17.57
N VAL A 133 -5.25 4.98 16.25
CA VAL A 133 -5.24 3.79 15.40
C VAL A 133 -3.98 3.74 14.51
N PRO A 134 -3.52 2.54 14.11
CA PRO A 134 -2.30 2.38 13.33
C PRO A 134 -2.54 2.67 11.83
N VAL A 135 -2.86 3.93 11.49
CA VAL A 135 -3.01 4.36 10.10
C VAL A 135 -1.69 4.17 9.35
N ALA A 136 -1.71 3.43 8.24
CA ALA A 136 -0.53 3.19 7.42
C ALA A 136 -0.19 4.42 6.56
N PHE A 137 -1.17 5.01 5.91
CA PHE A 137 -1.04 6.23 5.11
C PHE A 137 -2.39 6.93 4.93
N TRP A 138 -2.33 8.19 4.51
CA TRP A 138 -3.47 8.97 4.02
C TRP A 138 -3.62 8.78 2.52
N LYS A 139 -4.83 8.56 2.03
CA LYS A 139 -5.10 8.47 0.59
C LYS A 139 -5.98 9.62 0.15
N LEU A 140 -5.51 10.39 -0.82
CA LEU A 140 -6.25 11.48 -1.43
C LEU A 140 -6.65 11.11 -2.86
N TYR A 141 -7.94 11.22 -3.14
CA TYR A 141 -8.51 11.05 -4.47
C TYR A 141 -9.04 12.38 -4.99
N PRO A 142 -8.96 12.65 -6.31
CA PRO A 142 -9.48 13.89 -6.90
C PRO A 142 -10.99 13.90 -7.10
N TYR A 143 -11.64 12.76 -6.95
CA TYR A 143 -13.05 12.58 -7.30
C TYR A 143 -13.98 13.41 -6.43
N GLY A 144 -14.77 14.30 -7.08
CA GLY A 144 -15.76 15.15 -6.40
C GLY A 144 -15.19 16.37 -5.69
N LEU A 145 -13.88 16.60 -5.78
CA LEU A 145 -13.21 17.78 -5.24
C LEU A 145 -12.99 18.82 -6.34
N SER A 146 -13.03 20.11 -5.95
CA SER A 146 -12.45 21.17 -6.76
C SER A 146 -10.92 21.07 -6.72
N SER A 147 -10.22 21.67 -7.68
CA SER A 147 -8.75 21.74 -7.64
C SER A 147 -8.23 22.45 -6.39
N ASP A 148 -8.89 23.54 -5.98
CA ASP A 148 -8.52 24.29 -4.78
C ASP A 148 -8.62 23.40 -3.52
N ASP A 149 -9.73 22.66 -3.35
CA ASP A 149 -9.90 21.76 -2.22
C ASP A 149 -8.92 20.59 -2.24
N TYR A 150 -8.68 20.01 -3.41
CA TYR A 150 -7.76 18.91 -3.56
C TYR A 150 -6.34 19.28 -3.09
N PHE A 151 -5.79 20.40 -3.57
CA PHE A 151 -4.45 20.85 -3.19
C PHE A 151 -4.40 21.42 -1.76
N ARG A 152 -5.46 22.06 -1.29
CA ARG A 152 -5.60 22.50 0.11
C ARG A 152 -5.53 21.32 1.07
N LEU A 153 -6.32 20.28 0.84
CA LEU A 153 -6.33 19.05 1.65
C LEU A 153 -4.97 18.35 1.63
N ALA A 154 -4.30 18.29 0.47
CA ALA A 154 -2.96 17.73 0.38
C ALA A 154 -1.98 18.45 1.32
N ASN A 155 -1.95 19.77 1.28
CA ASN A 155 -1.08 20.58 2.16
C ASN A 155 -1.43 20.38 3.63
N GLU A 156 -2.72 20.49 3.99
CA GLU A 156 -3.17 20.38 5.38
C GLU A 156 -2.81 19.03 6.02
N VAL A 157 -3.02 17.93 5.29
CA VAL A 157 -2.71 16.58 5.81
C VAL A 157 -1.21 16.39 5.98
N LEU A 158 -0.41 16.81 4.99
CA LEU A 158 1.06 16.70 5.07
C LEU A 158 1.62 17.51 6.23
N ASP A 159 1.15 18.73 6.43
CA ASP A 159 1.62 19.62 7.49
C ASP A 159 1.26 19.13 8.90
N LYS A 160 0.03 18.65 9.06
CA LYS A 160 -0.49 18.28 10.38
C LYS A 160 -0.08 16.89 10.84
N THR A 161 -0.02 15.92 9.93
CA THR A 161 0.10 14.51 10.34
C THR A 161 1.52 13.97 10.34
N LYS A 162 2.41 14.49 9.48
CA LYS A 162 3.77 13.98 9.27
C LYS A 162 3.80 12.45 9.02
N LYS A 163 2.75 11.95 8.36
CA LYS A 163 2.61 10.55 7.96
C LYS A 163 2.59 10.46 6.43
N PRO A 164 2.93 9.31 5.85
CA PRO A 164 2.86 9.12 4.40
C PRO A 164 1.47 9.45 3.86
N MET A 165 1.43 10.23 2.79
CA MET A 165 0.22 10.50 2.01
C MET A 165 0.40 9.98 0.60
N VAL A 166 -0.52 9.12 0.16
CA VAL A 166 -0.56 8.57 -1.19
C VAL A 166 -1.62 9.30 -1.99
N VAL A 167 -1.25 9.95 -3.07
CA VAL A 167 -2.17 10.67 -3.93
C VAL A 167 -2.47 9.91 -5.22
N HIS A 168 -3.73 9.94 -5.63
CA HIS A 168 -4.12 9.60 -7.00
C HIS A 168 -3.96 10.88 -7.82
N CYS A 169 -2.84 10.98 -8.53
CA CYS A 169 -2.36 12.25 -9.09
C CYS A 169 -3.00 12.53 -10.45
N GLU A 170 -4.23 13.01 -10.42
CA GLU A 170 -4.93 13.56 -11.58
C GLU A 170 -5.55 14.89 -11.16
N HIS A 171 -5.27 15.95 -11.92
CA HIS A 171 -5.78 17.29 -11.61
C HIS A 171 -7.28 17.36 -11.87
N PRO A 172 -8.11 17.75 -10.87
CA PRO A 172 -9.56 17.69 -10.99
C PRO A 172 -10.12 18.41 -12.23
N ASP A 173 -9.59 19.58 -12.59
CA ASP A 173 -10.09 20.38 -13.71
C ASP A 173 -9.80 19.78 -15.09
N TYR A 174 -8.88 18.81 -15.17
CA TYR A 174 -8.50 18.11 -16.40
C TYR A 174 -9.05 16.69 -16.49
N MET A 175 -9.83 16.26 -15.49
CA MET A 175 -10.51 14.96 -15.49
C MET A 175 -11.80 15.04 -16.30
N HIS A 176 -11.81 14.39 -17.46
CA HIS A 176 -12.98 14.32 -18.31
C HIS A 176 -13.65 12.95 -18.17
N ASN A 177 -14.91 12.94 -17.72
CA ASN A 177 -15.74 11.74 -17.63
C ASN A 177 -16.77 11.74 -18.76
N ASN A 178 -16.31 11.69 -20.01
CA ASN A 178 -17.21 11.58 -21.15
C ASN A 178 -17.29 10.11 -21.61
N PRO A 179 -18.42 9.41 -21.40
CA PRO A 179 -18.54 7.99 -21.78
C PRO A 179 -18.53 7.76 -23.31
N LEU A 180 -18.63 8.81 -24.10
CA LEU A 180 -18.56 8.77 -25.58
C LEU A 180 -17.18 9.17 -26.11
N GLU A 181 -16.23 9.45 -25.24
CA GLU A 181 -14.87 9.82 -25.61
C GLU A 181 -14.13 8.64 -26.28
N LYS A 182 -13.34 8.92 -27.28
CA LYS A 182 -12.46 7.90 -27.85
C LYS A 182 -11.36 7.53 -26.87
N LEU A 183 -10.92 6.29 -26.87
CA LEU A 183 -9.86 5.80 -25.99
C LEU A 183 -8.57 6.62 -26.13
N SER A 184 -8.21 7.06 -27.33
CA SER A 184 -7.05 7.94 -27.58
C SER A 184 -7.15 9.26 -26.81
N ASP A 185 -8.30 9.92 -26.90
CA ASP A 185 -8.54 11.22 -26.31
C ASP A 185 -8.61 11.10 -24.79
N HIS A 186 -9.24 10.03 -24.28
CA HIS A 186 -9.25 9.68 -22.87
C HIS A 186 -7.83 9.49 -22.32
N THR A 187 -6.98 8.76 -23.02
CA THR A 187 -5.59 8.53 -22.62
C THR A 187 -4.80 9.84 -22.58
N GLU A 188 -4.92 10.68 -23.63
CA GLU A 188 -4.24 11.98 -23.69
C GLU A 188 -4.69 12.91 -22.56
N ASN A 189 -5.99 13.00 -22.29
CA ASN A 189 -6.55 13.82 -21.21
C ASN A 189 -6.04 13.36 -19.84
N ARG A 190 -5.92 12.06 -19.60
CA ARG A 190 -5.36 11.54 -18.35
C ARG A 190 -3.88 11.89 -18.17
N LEU A 191 -3.08 11.81 -19.23
CA LEU A 191 -1.66 12.21 -19.17
C LEU A 191 -1.52 13.69 -18.85
N ILE A 192 -2.35 14.55 -19.45
CA ILE A 192 -2.39 15.98 -19.14
C ILE A 192 -2.80 16.21 -17.67
N ALA A 193 -3.83 15.51 -17.19
CA ALA A 193 -4.29 15.62 -15.81
C ALA A 193 -3.21 15.19 -14.81
N GLU A 194 -2.45 14.13 -15.09
CA GLU A 194 -1.29 13.71 -14.27
C GLU A 194 -0.21 14.81 -14.25
N GLU A 195 0.21 15.30 -15.40
CA GLU A 195 1.25 16.34 -15.52
C GLU A 195 0.88 17.60 -14.73
N LYS A 196 -0.36 18.09 -14.92
CA LYS A 196 -0.85 19.29 -14.23
C LYS A 196 -0.97 19.07 -12.73
N CYS A 197 -1.43 17.89 -12.31
CA CYS A 197 -1.50 17.55 -10.90
C CYS A 197 -0.11 17.51 -10.26
N LEU A 198 0.84 16.83 -10.89
CA LEU A 198 2.21 16.71 -10.40
C LEU A 198 2.88 18.09 -10.25
N ALA A 199 2.69 18.98 -11.22
CA ALA A 199 3.23 20.33 -11.18
C ALA A 199 2.64 21.20 -10.05
N SER A 200 1.45 20.88 -9.55
CA SER A 200 0.72 21.63 -8.51
C SER A 200 0.84 20.99 -7.11
N MET A 201 1.39 19.75 -7.01
CA MET A 201 1.55 19.07 -5.73
C MET A 201 2.63 19.74 -4.86
N PRO A 202 2.41 19.81 -3.52
CA PRO A 202 3.43 20.28 -2.60
C PRO A 202 4.64 19.33 -2.60
N SER A 203 5.83 19.90 -2.40
CA SER A 203 7.04 19.08 -2.19
C SER A 203 7.11 18.64 -0.72
N SER A 204 7.11 17.34 -0.47
CA SER A 204 7.20 16.78 0.88
C SER A 204 7.84 15.39 0.86
N GLU A 205 8.65 15.07 1.87
CA GLU A 205 9.19 13.74 2.08
C GLU A 205 8.12 12.69 2.45
N TYR A 206 6.93 13.15 2.87
CA TYR A 206 5.79 12.30 3.21
C TYR A 206 4.84 12.09 2.02
N LEU A 207 5.06 12.74 0.87
CA LEU A 207 4.21 12.59 -0.30
C LEU A 207 4.68 11.42 -1.16
N HIS A 208 3.76 10.51 -1.44
CA HIS A 208 3.91 9.43 -2.41
C HIS A 208 2.91 9.62 -3.56
N VAL A 209 3.42 9.82 -4.74
CA VAL A 209 2.60 9.89 -5.97
C VAL A 209 2.46 8.47 -6.54
N ALA A 210 1.23 7.95 -6.53
CA ALA A 210 0.97 6.59 -6.96
C ALA A 210 0.79 6.49 -8.47
N HIS A 211 1.19 5.32 -9.04
CA HIS A 211 0.87 4.83 -10.40
C HIS A 211 0.93 5.90 -11.51
N LEU A 212 2.00 6.69 -11.55
CA LEU A 212 2.25 7.63 -12.64
C LEU A 212 2.44 6.89 -13.97
N SER A 213 1.80 7.40 -15.03
CA SER A 213 1.89 6.88 -16.39
C SER A 213 2.67 7.82 -17.31
N THR A 214 2.88 9.07 -16.89
CA THR A 214 3.69 10.07 -17.60
C THR A 214 5.16 9.93 -17.27
N ALA A 215 6.02 10.16 -18.27
CA ALA A 215 7.48 10.21 -18.13
C ALA A 215 7.99 11.66 -18.14
#